data_44d2ea34f3280e74815fb4ccefd9ded2
#
_entry.id   44d2ea34f3280e74815fb4ccefd9ded2
#
_cell.length_a   1.000
_cell.length_b   1.000
_cell.length_c   1.000
_cell.angle_alpha   90.00
_cell.angle_beta   90.00
_cell.angle_gamma   90.00
#
_symmetry.space_group_name_H-M   'P 1'
#
loop_
_entity.id
_entity.type
_entity.pdbx_description
1 polymer ?
#
loop_
_entity_poly.entity_id
_entity_poly.type
_entity_poly.pdbx_seq_one_letter_code
_entity_poly.pdbx_strand_id
1 'polypeptide(L)'
;MAGKAIKNAAGRSNDVTLGPTGRPYQGFATPPKLAQHGPARIIALCNQKGGVGKTTSTINLAAALAAYGRRVLAVDFDPQGALSAGLGIATHDVPTVYDLLLDTKRDPREVIIHSSVDGLDVLPANIDLSAAEVHLVNEVARE
;
A
#
# COMPACT_ATOMS: atom_id res chain seq x y z
N MET A 1 -17.51 -3.21 19.03
CA MET A 1 -18.46 -2.25 19.67
C MET A 1 -19.80 -2.45 19.00
N ALA A 2 -20.83 -2.82 19.76
CA ALA A 2 -22.17 -3.06 19.23
C ALA A 2 -22.85 -1.73 18.89
N GLY A 3 -23.29 -1.58 17.64
CA GLY A 3 -24.03 -0.40 17.18
C GLY A 3 -25.40 -0.30 17.86
N LYS A 4 -25.75 0.90 18.28
CA LYS A 4 -27.02 1.20 18.91
C LYS A 4 -28.09 1.31 17.81
N ALA A 5 -29.04 0.39 17.78
CA ALA A 5 -30.17 0.42 16.84
C ALA A 5 -31.16 1.56 17.23
N ILE A 6 -31.49 2.42 16.26
CA ILE A 6 -32.51 3.47 16.42
C ILE A 6 -33.80 2.95 15.76
N LYS A 7 -34.86 2.83 16.54
CA LYS A 7 -36.20 2.45 16.03
C LYS A 7 -36.92 3.70 15.50
N ASN A 8 -37.44 3.61 14.28
CA ASN A 8 -38.34 4.64 13.75
C ASN A 8 -39.79 4.42 14.20
N ALA A 9 -40.66 5.42 13.99
CA ALA A 9 -42.06 5.40 14.42
C ALA A 9 -42.92 4.24 13.84
N ALA A 10 -42.37 3.45 12.90
CA ALA A 10 -43.03 2.31 12.27
C ALA A 10 -42.47 0.95 12.74
N GLY A 11 -41.61 0.93 13.79
CA GLY A 11 -41.08 -0.31 14.37
C GLY A 11 -40.12 -1.12 13.51
N ARG A 12 -39.68 -0.60 12.36
CA ARG A 12 -38.65 -1.25 11.50
C ARG A 12 -37.28 -0.83 11.98
N SER A 13 -36.43 -1.81 12.32
CA SER A 13 -35.02 -1.58 12.58
C SER A 13 -34.30 -1.30 11.25
N ASN A 14 -34.11 -0.02 10.90
CA ASN A 14 -33.09 0.31 9.93
C ASN A 14 -31.76 0.26 10.68
N ASP A 15 -30.95 -0.76 10.44
CA ASP A 15 -29.56 -0.81 10.91
C ASP A 15 -28.77 0.29 10.19
N VAL A 16 -28.87 1.51 10.73
CA VAL A 16 -28.06 2.63 10.25
C VAL A 16 -26.71 2.53 10.93
N THR A 17 -25.70 2.09 10.19
CA THR A 17 -24.31 2.14 10.65
C THR A 17 -23.90 3.60 10.81
N LEU A 18 -23.53 4.00 12.02
CA LEU A 18 -23.05 5.35 12.30
C LEU A 18 -21.53 5.39 12.06
N GLY A 19 -21.06 6.41 11.36
CA GLY A 19 -19.64 6.71 11.21
C GLY A 19 -19.01 7.25 12.51
N PRO A 20 -17.69 7.48 12.54
CA PRO A 20 -16.96 7.98 13.72
C PRO A 20 -17.47 9.30 14.27
N THR A 21 -18.16 10.09 13.46
CA THR A 21 -18.76 11.38 13.85
C THR A 21 -20.18 11.26 14.41
N GLY A 22 -20.69 10.04 14.59
CA GLY A 22 -22.08 9.81 15.03
C GLY A 22 -23.17 10.10 13.98
N ARG A 23 -22.78 10.41 12.74
CA ARG A 23 -23.71 10.61 11.61
C ARG A 23 -23.92 9.31 10.86
N PRO A 24 -25.09 9.14 10.19
CA PRO A 24 -25.29 7.98 9.32
C PRO A 24 -24.14 7.82 8.32
N TYR A 25 -23.58 6.62 8.26
CA TYR A 25 -22.56 6.33 7.26
C TYR A 25 -23.22 6.31 5.89
N GLN A 26 -22.84 7.25 5.03
CA GLN A 26 -23.23 7.19 3.62
C GLN A 26 -22.40 6.07 2.99
N GLY A 27 -22.99 4.90 2.85
CA GLY A 27 -22.35 3.80 2.12
C GLY A 27 -22.15 4.21 0.68
N PHE A 28 -20.89 4.39 0.28
CA PHE A 28 -20.57 4.48 -1.15
C PHE A 28 -20.80 3.11 -1.77
N ALA A 29 -21.33 3.09 -3.00
CA ALA A 29 -21.48 1.85 -3.73
C ALA A 29 -20.11 1.16 -3.83
N THR A 30 -20.02 -0.06 -3.30
CA THR A 30 -18.81 -0.86 -3.41
C THR A 30 -18.66 -1.32 -4.86
N PRO A 31 -17.59 -0.95 -5.56
CA PRO A 31 -17.38 -1.42 -6.93
C PRO A 31 -17.32 -2.95 -6.95
N PRO A 32 -17.85 -3.60 -8.00
CA PRO A 32 -17.72 -5.05 -8.12
C PRO A 32 -16.24 -5.45 -8.23
N LYS A 33 -15.89 -6.60 -7.67
CA LYS A 33 -14.56 -7.18 -7.87
C LYS A 33 -14.31 -7.39 -9.35
N LEU A 34 -13.10 -7.10 -9.79
CA LEU A 34 -12.74 -7.28 -11.19
C LEU A 34 -12.66 -8.76 -11.55
N ALA A 35 -13.32 -9.14 -12.64
CA ALA A 35 -13.16 -10.44 -13.25
C ALA A 35 -11.86 -10.56 -14.08
N GLN A 36 -11.38 -9.44 -14.62
CA GLN A 36 -10.15 -9.37 -15.42
C GLN A 36 -9.36 -8.10 -15.09
N HIS A 37 -8.04 -8.22 -15.10
CA HIS A 37 -7.12 -7.10 -14.90
C HIS A 37 -6.70 -6.53 -16.26
N GLY A 38 -6.82 -5.23 -16.42
CA GLY A 38 -6.22 -4.50 -17.56
C GLY A 38 -4.70 -4.29 -17.36
N PRO A 39 -4.07 -3.47 -18.20
CA PRO A 39 -2.66 -3.13 -18.06
C PRO A 39 -2.39 -2.48 -16.70
N ALA A 40 -1.18 -2.71 -16.18
CA ALA A 40 -0.75 -2.13 -14.91
C ALA A 40 -0.76 -0.60 -14.97
N ARG A 41 -1.16 0.03 -13.88
CA ARG A 41 -1.11 1.47 -13.67
C ARG A 41 -0.15 1.79 -12.55
N ILE A 42 0.75 2.73 -12.77
CA ILE A 42 1.71 3.21 -11.78
C ILE A 42 1.14 4.48 -11.16
N ILE A 43 1.06 4.52 -9.83
CA ILE A 43 0.63 5.67 -9.03
C ILE A 43 1.77 6.02 -8.09
N ALA A 44 2.34 7.22 -8.21
CA ALA A 44 3.38 7.71 -7.32
C ALA A 44 2.81 8.71 -6.31
N LEU A 45 3.07 8.47 -5.01
CA LEU A 45 2.77 9.41 -3.94
C LEU A 45 4.06 10.08 -3.49
N CYS A 46 4.31 11.29 -3.94
CA CYS A 46 5.53 12.03 -3.67
C CYS A 46 5.24 13.41 -3.07
N ASN A 47 6.09 13.83 -2.13
CA ASN A 47 6.08 15.17 -1.55
C ASN A 47 7.42 15.40 -0.85
N GLN A 48 8.01 16.59 -1.03
CA GLN A 48 9.28 16.95 -0.40
C GLN A 48 9.17 17.09 1.13
N LYS A 49 7.98 17.50 1.63
CA LYS A 49 7.77 17.71 3.06
C LYS A 49 7.59 16.36 3.78
N GLY A 50 8.34 16.17 4.87
CA GLY A 50 8.16 15.03 5.78
C GLY A 50 6.84 15.12 6.57
N GLY A 51 6.34 13.97 7.05
CA GLY A 51 5.18 13.92 7.96
C GLY A 51 3.82 14.27 7.35
N VAL A 52 3.70 14.42 6.03
CA VAL A 52 2.44 14.79 5.36
C VAL A 52 1.54 13.58 5.03
N GLY A 53 1.87 12.41 5.52
CA GLY A 53 1.03 11.22 5.36
C GLY A 53 1.25 10.43 4.07
N LYS A 54 2.37 10.60 3.35
CA LYS A 54 2.65 9.83 2.12
C LYS A 54 2.52 8.32 2.35
N THR A 55 3.29 7.78 3.26
CA THR A 55 3.30 6.35 3.62
C THR A 55 1.93 5.85 4.05
N THR A 56 1.27 6.57 4.97
CA THR A 56 -0.07 6.22 5.43
C THR A 56 -1.08 6.21 4.30
N SER A 57 -1.04 7.20 3.41
CA SER A 57 -1.93 7.26 2.24
C SER A 57 -1.65 6.12 1.27
N THR A 58 -0.38 5.77 1.03
CA THR A 58 0.01 4.67 0.16
C THR A 58 -0.51 3.34 0.69
N ILE A 59 -0.29 3.04 1.97
CA ILE A 59 -0.76 1.80 2.61
C ILE A 59 -2.28 1.69 2.51
N ASN A 60 -3.01 2.74 2.89
CA ASN A 60 -4.47 2.72 2.87
C ASN A 60 -5.04 2.59 1.45
N LEU A 61 -4.46 3.30 0.48
CA LEU A 61 -4.88 3.20 -0.92
C LEU A 61 -4.61 1.79 -1.47
N ALA A 62 -3.42 1.24 -1.21
CA ALA A 62 -3.04 -0.09 -1.66
C ALA A 62 -3.98 -1.16 -1.08
N ALA A 63 -4.23 -1.12 0.24
CA ALA A 63 -5.14 -2.04 0.91
C ALA A 63 -6.59 -1.90 0.42
N ALA A 64 -7.07 -0.67 0.20
CA ALA A 64 -8.40 -0.43 -0.35
C ALA A 64 -8.54 -1.00 -1.77
N LEU A 65 -7.55 -0.78 -2.64
CA LEU A 65 -7.55 -1.33 -3.99
C LEU A 65 -7.53 -2.87 -3.98
N ALA A 66 -6.74 -3.48 -3.11
CA ALA A 66 -6.72 -4.93 -2.94
C ALA A 66 -8.07 -5.47 -2.46
N ALA A 67 -8.72 -4.80 -1.50
CA ALA A 67 -10.07 -5.14 -1.04
C ALA A 67 -11.13 -5.09 -2.16
N TYR A 68 -10.92 -4.24 -3.18
CA TYR A 68 -11.75 -4.20 -4.39
C TYR A 68 -11.31 -5.21 -5.47
N GLY A 69 -10.48 -6.17 -5.12
CA GLY A 69 -10.07 -7.26 -6.02
C GLY A 69 -8.99 -6.85 -7.03
N ARG A 70 -8.27 -5.76 -6.78
CA ARG A 70 -7.08 -5.40 -7.58
C ARG A 70 -5.87 -6.17 -7.09
N ARG A 71 -4.99 -6.56 -8.01
CA ARG A 71 -3.64 -7.00 -7.65
C ARG A 71 -2.78 -5.77 -7.53
N VAL A 72 -2.21 -5.56 -6.36
CA VAL A 72 -1.45 -4.35 -6.02
C VAL A 72 -0.04 -4.72 -5.64
N LEU A 73 0.94 -4.03 -6.19
CA LEU A 73 2.32 -4.03 -5.72
C LEU A 73 2.60 -2.66 -5.11
N ALA A 74 2.83 -2.63 -3.81
CA ALA A 74 3.31 -1.45 -3.12
C ALA A 74 4.83 -1.44 -3.17
N VAL A 75 5.41 -0.39 -3.73
CA VAL A 75 6.87 -0.21 -3.80
C VAL A 75 7.30 0.80 -2.76
N ASP A 76 8.12 0.36 -1.82
CA ASP A 76 8.75 1.24 -0.85
C ASP A 76 10.01 1.85 -1.49
N PHE A 77 10.10 3.16 -1.55
CA PHE A 77 11.24 3.89 -2.10
C PHE A 77 11.81 4.88 -1.07
N ASP A 78 11.53 4.63 0.22
CA ASP A 78 12.06 5.41 1.32
C ASP A 78 13.11 4.56 2.08
N PRO A 79 14.36 5.02 2.23
CA PRO A 79 15.39 4.33 3.01
C PRO A 79 14.97 4.02 4.45
N GLN A 80 14.00 4.74 4.99
CA GLN A 80 13.45 4.45 6.32
C GLN A 80 12.60 3.18 6.37
N GLY A 81 12.19 2.62 5.22
CA GLY A 81 11.39 1.40 5.14
C GLY A 81 10.02 1.49 5.83
N ALA A 82 9.47 2.70 5.94
CA ALA A 82 8.27 2.96 6.73
C ALA A 82 7.01 2.31 6.14
N LEU A 83 6.92 2.15 4.82
CA LEU A 83 5.83 1.43 4.17
C LEU A 83 5.95 -0.07 4.43
N SER A 84 7.15 -0.61 4.29
CA SER A 84 7.46 -2.02 4.55
C SER A 84 7.10 -2.39 5.99
N ALA A 85 7.60 -1.62 6.97
CA ALA A 85 7.29 -1.82 8.38
C ALA A 85 5.79 -1.67 8.68
N GLY A 86 5.12 -0.68 8.06
CA GLY A 86 3.68 -0.43 8.21
C GLY A 86 2.79 -1.58 7.68
N LEU A 87 3.31 -2.40 6.77
CA LEU A 87 2.67 -3.61 6.25
C LEU A 87 3.16 -4.89 6.96
N GLY A 88 3.94 -4.75 8.02
CA GLY A 88 4.44 -5.86 8.83
C GLY A 88 5.58 -6.64 8.18
N ILE A 89 6.27 -6.07 7.19
CA ILE A 89 7.40 -6.70 6.50
C ILE A 89 8.68 -6.40 7.28
N ALA A 90 9.35 -7.47 7.76
CA ALA A 90 10.70 -7.36 8.30
C ALA A 90 11.71 -7.30 7.15
N THR A 91 12.53 -6.25 7.12
CA THR A 91 13.47 -5.98 6.03
C THR A 91 14.93 -6.29 6.37
N HIS A 92 15.17 -6.97 7.49
CA HIS A 92 16.47 -7.50 7.84
C HIS A 92 16.71 -8.82 7.10
N ASP A 93 17.87 -8.96 6.52
CA ASP A 93 18.31 -10.19 5.84
C ASP A 93 17.43 -10.66 4.65
N VAL A 94 16.67 -9.75 4.07
CA VAL A 94 15.90 -10.01 2.85
C VAL A 94 16.31 -9.05 1.73
N PRO A 95 16.26 -9.48 0.46
CA PRO A 95 16.49 -8.60 -0.66
C PRO A 95 15.46 -7.48 -0.71
N THR A 96 15.88 -6.31 -1.15
CA THR A 96 15.07 -5.09 -1.20
C THR A 96 15.13 -4.42 -2.57
N VAL A 97 14.44 -3.31 -2.76
CA VAL A 97 14.52 -2.50 -3.97
C VAL A 97 15.97 -2.06 -4.28
N TYR A 98 16.80 -1.89 -3.25
CA TYR A 98 18.22 -1.57 -3.41
C TYR A 98 18.96 -2.65 -4.20
N ASP A 99 18.72 -3.92 -3.89
CA ASP A 99 19.36 -5.05 -4.60
C ASP A 99 18.95 -5.10 -6.08
N LEU A 100 17.71 -4.73 -6.41
CA LEU A 100 17.28 -4.62 -7.81
C LEU A 100 17.92 -3.46 -8.56
N LEU A 101 18.22 -2.37 -7.86
CA LEU A 101 18.90 -1.23 -8.46
C LEU A 101 20.37 -1.54 -8.79
N LEU A 102 21.02 -2.36 -7.97
CA LEU A 102 22.42 -2.75 -8.18
C LEU A 102 22.57 -3.89 -9.18
N ASP A 103 21.68 -4.86 -9.16
CA ASP A 103 21.73 -6.02 -10.05
C ASP A 103 20.55 -6.03 -11.03
N THR A 104 20.76 -5.46 -12.20
CA THR A 104 19.74 -5.39 -13.27
C THR A 104 19.35 -6.77 -13.85
N LYS A 105 20.07 -7.84 -13.51
CA LYS A 105 19.75 -9.21 -13.94
C LYS A 105 18.90 -9.97 -12.93
N ARG A 106 18.76 -9.44 -11.71
CA ARG A 106 17.96 -10.07 -10.67
C ARG A 106 16.48 -10.05 -11.05
N ASP A 107 15.82 -11.18 -10.88
CA ASP A 107 14.37 -11.25 -11.08
C ASP A 107 13.63 -10.47 -9.97
N PRO A 108 12.83 -9.44 -10.29
CA PRO A 108 12.06 -8.71 -9.28
C PRO A 108 11.17 -9.61 -8.42
N ARG A 109 10.75 -10.76 -8.94
CA ARG A 109 9.93 -11.73 -8.19
C ARG A 109 10.64 -12.34 -6.99
N GLU A 110 11.98 -12.33 -6.97
CA GLU A 110 12.77 -12.81 -5.84
C GLU A 110 12.78 -11.83 -4.66
N VAL A 111 12.38 -10.59 -4.91
CA VAL A 111 12.40 -9.49 -3.93
C VAL A 111 11.00 -9.15 -3.45
N ILE A 112 9.98 -9.47 -4.25
CA ILE A 112 8.57 -9.19 -3.89
C ILE A 112 8.14 -10.12 -2.76
N ILE A 113 7.56 -9.52 -1.71
CA ILE A 113 7.06 -10.21 -0.53
C ILE A 113 5.54 -10.09 -0.47
N HIS A 114 4.84 -11.19 -0.20
CA HIS A 114 3.40 -11.18 0.05
C HIS A 114 3.12 -10.54 1.41
N SER A 115 2.21 -9.59 1.44
CA SER A 115 1.75 -9.01 2.71
C SER A 115 0.64 -9.85 3.36
N SER A 116 0.26 -9.51 4.59
CA SER A 116 -0.91 -10.11 5.25
C SER A 116 -2.25 -9.69 4.64
N VAL A 117 -2.25 -8.76 3.67
CA VAL A 117 -3.44 -8.30 2.97
C VAL A 117 -3.56 -9.02 1.64
N ASP A 118 -4.62 -9.79 1.45
CA ASP A 118 -4.87 -10.52 0.20
C ASP A 118 -4.86 -9.58 -1.01
N GLY A 119 -4.07 -9.95 -2.02
CA GLY A 119 -3.95 -9.17 -3.25
C GLY A 119 -3.01 -7.97 -3.18
N LEU A 120 -2.30 -7.80 -2.05
CA LEU A 120 -1.29 -6.76 -1.86
C LEU A 120 0.09 -7.38 -1.62
N ASP A 121 0.97 -7.15 -2.57
CA ASP A 121 2.39 -7.50 -2.49
C ASP A 121 3.24 -6.25 -2.22
N VAL A 122 4.44 -6.45 -1.70
CA VAL A 122 5.36 -5.37 -1.34
C VAL A 122 6.73 -5.62 -1.95
N LEU A 123 7.28 -4.59 -2.56
CA LEU A 123 8.70 -4.50 -2.86
C LEU A 123 9.34 -3.65 -1.77
N PRO A 124 10.07 -4.26 -0.82
CA PRO A 124 10.49 -3.59 0.39
C PRO A 124 11.72 -2.70 0.20
N ALA A 125 11.92 -1.75 1.11
CA ALA A 125 13.15 -0.99 1.26
C ALA A 125 13.68 -1.08 2.69
N ASN A 126 14.97 -0.79 2.82
CA ASN A 126 15.67 -0.61 4.08
C ASN A 126 16.70 0.51 3.96
N ILE A 127 17.48 0.72 5.01
CA ILE A 127 18.49 1.80 5.08
C ILE A 127 19.55 1.70 3.97
N ASP A 128 19.81 0.52 3.41
CA ASP A 128 20.79 0.33 2.34
C ASP A 128 20.44 1.13 1.09
N LEU A 129 19.15 1.42 0.87
CA LEU A 129 18.69 2.25 -0.23
C LEU A 129 19.34 3.65 -0.22
N SER A 130 19.74 4.17 0.94
CA SER A 130 20.46 5.46 1.03
C SER A 130 21.83 5.42 0.34
N ALA A 131 22.43 4.25 0.18
CA ALA A 131 23.69 4.08 -0.54
C ALA A 131 23.50 4.03 -2.06
N ALA A 132 22.28 3.85 -2.56
CA ALA A 132 22.01 3.73 -3.99
C ALA A 132 22.43 4.99 -4.77
N GLU A 133 22.20 6.19 -4.23
CA GLU A 133 22.61 7.45 -4.87
C GLU A 133 24.12 7.47 -5.13
N VAL A 134 24.93 7.04 -4.16
CA VAL A 134 26.39 7.02 -4.26
C VAL A 134 26.85 5.96 -5.26
N HIS A 135 26.25 4.78 -5.25
CA HIS A 135 26.63 3.69 -6.13
C HIS A 135 26.23 3.95 -7.58
N LEU A 136 25.03 4.51 -7.81
CA LEU A 136 24.51 4.75 -9.14
C LEU A 136 25.19 5.93 -9.86
N VAL A 137 25.70 6.93 -9.12
CA VAL A 137 26.49 8.04 -9.72
C VAL A 137 27.75 7.54 -10.43
N ASN A 138 28.34 6.45 -9.94
CA ASN A 138 29.55 5.89 -10.52
C ASN A 138 29.28 4.96 -11.73
N GLU A 139 28.04 4.66 -12.00
CA GLU A 139 27.66 3.84 -13.16
C GLU A 139 27.25 4.73 -14.33
N VAL A 140 28.13 4.81 -15.31
CA VAL A 140 27.94 5.61 -16.54
C VAL A 140 26.68 5.14 -17.25
N ALA A 141 25.76 6.08 -17.49
CA ALA A 141 24.54 5.91 -18.30
C ALA A 141 23.54 4.84 -17.78
N ARG A 142 23.05 5.01 -16.58
CA ARG A 142 21.79 4.40 -16.17
C ARG A 142 20.66 5.45 -16.24
N GLU A 143 20.21 5.69 -17.45
CA GLU A 143 18.94 6.38 -17.69
C GLU A 143 17.77 5.39 -17.63
#